data_d1ec98aea05f960951d6aa72a34a3a82
#
_entry.id   d1ec98aea05f960951d6aa72a34a3a82
#
_cell.length_a   1.000
_cell.length_b   1.000
_cell.length_c   1.000
_cell.angle_alpha   90.00
_cell.angle_beta   90.00
_cell.angle_gamma   90.00
#
_symmetry.space_group_name_H-M   'P 1'
#
loop_
_entity.id
_entity.type
_entity.pdbx_description
1 polymer ?
#
loop_
_entity_poly.entity_id
_entity_poly.type
_entity_poly.pdbx_seq_one_letter_code
_entity_poly.pdbx_strand_id
1 'polypeptide(L)'
;NTEEQKSITTTKVINDNNRQYETDGGSDTLDKIFLLSESEAYSEKAEKYGFAKYSHTNDEARRTQCSTYAYAMGCFKSTVKNYTTNVRWWLRSPGTRCCAVEMLEYGDARNEGVSISSNDCGVRPALYLNLLSTNLYSYAGTICSDGTEGDNSGNSGENNQEETNTTTQDTNISTEN
;
A
#
# COMPACT_ATOMS: atom_id res chain seq x y z
N ASN A 1 -7.09 19.17 -0.54
CA ASN A 1 -6.72 20.58 -0.62
C ASN A 1 -5.20 20.76 -0.84
N THR A 2 -4.71 21.98 -0.98
CA THR A 2 -3.28 22.28 -1.25
C THR A 2 -2.38 21.82 -0.10
N GLU A 3 -2.83 21.91 1.14
CA GLU A 3 -2.08 21.47 2.32
C GLU A 3 -1.97 19.94 2.38
N GLU A 4 -3.02 19.22 2.09
CA GLU A 4 -2.99 17.75 1.97
C GLU A 4 -2.01 17.30 0.90
N GLN A 5 -1.96 17.96 -0.24
CA GLN A 5 -1.00 17.64 -1.30
C GLN A 5 0.46 17.82 -0.88
N LYS A 6 0.75 18.71 0.06
CA LYS A 6 2.10 18.90 0.62
C LYS A 6 2.54 17.74 1.52
N SER A 7 1.60 17.01 2.11
CA SER A 7 1.90 15.83 2.92
C SER A 7 2.32 14.62 2.09
N ILE A 8 2.00 14.60 0.80
CA ILE A 8 2.41 13.52 -0.10
C ILE A 8 3.89 13.73 -0.46
N THR A 9 4.72 12.80 -0.02
CA THR A 9 6.17 12.87 -0.20
C THR A 9 6.57 12.47 -1.62
N THR A 10 7.43 13.27 -2.26
CA THR A 10 8.10 12.83 -3.48
C THR A 10 9.07 11.70 -3.13
N THR A 11 8.96 10.58 -3.80
CA THR A 11 9.69 9.35 -3.49
C THR A 11 10.44 8.87 -4.72
N LYS A 12 11.65 8.35 -4.52
CA LYS A 12 12.36 7.63 -5.57
C LYS A 12 11.71 6.26 -5.78
N VAL A 13 11.18 6.06 -6.96
CA VAL A 13 10.52 4.83 -7.39
C VAL A 13 11.52 4.02 -8.22
N ILE A 14 11.87 2.84 -7.72
CA ILE A 14 12.80 1.93 -8.37
C ILE A 14 12.05 1.09 -9.41
N ASN A 15 12.49 1.14 -10.65
CA ASN A 15 11.92 0.38 -11.75
C ASN A 15 12.75 -0.87 -12.03
N ASP A 16 12.56 -1.90 -11.18
CA ASP A 16 13.25 -3.19 -11.33
C ASP A 16 12.86 -3.87 -12.67
N ASN A 17 13.81 -4.58 -13.27
CA ASN A 17 13.54 -5.44 -14.43
C ASN A 17 12.52 -6.53 -14.06
N ASN A 18 11.82 -7.04 -15.05
CA ASN A 18 10.97 -8.21 -14.84
C ASN A 18 11.84 -9.40 -14.40
N ARG A 19 11.50 -9.96 -13.25
CA ARG A 19 12.28 -11.03 -12.62
C ARG A 19 12.36 -12.33 -13.43
N GLN A 20 11.28 -12.63 -14.17
CA GLN A 20 11.17 -13.89 -14.93
C GLN A 20 11.63 -13.75 -16.39
N TYR A 21 11.39 -12.60 -16.99
CA TYR A 21 11.59 -12.36 -18.41
C TYR A 21 12.71 -11.38 -18.70
N GLU A 22 13.34 -10.82 -17.65
CA GLU A 22 14.44 -9.86 -17.72
C GLU A 22 14.13 -8.61 -18.57
N THR A 23 12.85 -8.34 -18.83
CA THR A 23 12.42 -7.13 -19.53
C THR A 23 12.85 -5.91 -18.72
N ASP A 24 13.52 -4.96 -19.37
CA ASP A 24 14.02 -3.74 -18.76
C ASP A 24 12.90 -2.91 -18.14
N GLY A 25 13.04 -2.56 -16.86
CA GLY A 25 12.11 -1.71 -16.12
C GLY A 25 12.26 -0.23 -16.41
N GLY A 26 13.33 0.15 -17.09
CA GLY A 26 13.66 1.54 -17.39
C GLY A 26 14.32 2.30 -16.23
N SER A 27 14.48 3.59 -16.40
CA SER A 27 15.09 4.44 -15.38
C SER A 27 14.19 4.65 -14.18
N ASP A 28 14.80 4.75 -12.98
CA ASP A 28 14.10 5.16 -11.76
C ASP A 28 13.49 6.55 -11.92
N THR A 29 12.35 6.77 -11.27
CA THR A 29 11.60 8.03 -11.32
C THR A 29 11.46 8.68 -9.94
N LEU A 30 11.05 9.93 -9.90
CA LEU A 30 10.69 10.65 -8.68
C LEU A 30 9.21 10.99 -8.74
N ASP A 31 8.41 10.25 -7.97
CA ASP A 31 6.96 10.33 -8.03
C ASP A 31 6.33 10.58 -6.65
N LYS A 32 5.20 11.27 -6.65
CA LYS A 32 4.34 11.43 -5.47
C LYS A 32 3.29 10.32 -5.39
N ILE A 33 2.81 9.86 -6.55
CA ILE A 33 1.82 8.79 -6.68
C ILE A 33 2.35 7.81 -7.70
N PHE A 34 2.37 6.54 -7.37
CA PHE A 34 2.94 5.49 -8.23
C PHE A 34 2.12 4.20 -8.12
N LEU A 35 2.39 3.25 -8.99
CA LEU A 35 1.90 1.88 -8.87
C LEU A 35 2.96 1.05 -8.15
N LEU A 36 2.55 0.03 -7.40
CA LEU A 36 3.49 -0.92 -6.83
C LEU A 36 4.14 -1.77 -7.93
N SER A 37 5.40 -2.17 -7.71
CA SER A 37 6.07 -3.14 -8.56
C SER A 37 5.68 -4.58 -8.19
N GLU A 38 6.06 -5.55 -9.01
CA GLU A 38 5.93 -6.98 -8.70
C GLU A 38 6.69 -7.31 -7.40
N SER A 39 7.90 -6.78 -7.21
CA SER A 39 8.68 -7.02 -6.00
C SER A 39 8.02 -6.45 -4.73
N GLU A 40 7.28 -5.36 -4.84
CA GLU A 40 6.59 -4.71 -3.72
C GLU A 40 5.22 -5.32 -3.41
N ALA A 41 4.53 -5.84 -4.41
CA ALA A 41 3.18 -6.40 -4.23
C ALA A 41 3.19 -7.92 -4.06
N TYR A 42 4.23 -8.63 -4.52
CA TYR A 42 4.18 -10.08 -4.66
C TYR A 42 5.42 -10.81 -4.16
N SER A 43 6.64 -10.26 -4.31
CA SER A 43 7.86 -11.01 -4.02
C SER A 43 8.70 -10.43 -2.87
N GLU A 44 9.92 -9.99 -3.11
CA GLU A 44 10.91 -9.76 -2.04
C GLU A 44 10.54 -8.66 -1.05
N LYS A 45 9.84 -7.63 -1.50
CA LYS A 45 9.48 -6.46 -0.70
C LYS A 45 8.01 -6.49 -0.21
N ALA A 46 7.25 -7.53 -0.57
CA ALA A 46 5.80 -7.59 -0.36
C ALA A 46 5.40 -7.38 1.11
N GLU A 47 6.10 -8.01 2.04
CA GLU A 47 5.82 -7.91 3.48
C GLU A 47 5.91 -6.48 4.01
N LYS A 48 6.81 -5.66 3.46
CA LYS A 48 6.94 -4.24 3.81
C LYS A 48 5.68 -3.44 3.46
N TYR A 49 4.94 -3.88 2.46
CA TYR A 49 3.70 -3.24 1.99
C TYR A 49 2.43 -3.94 2.50
N GLY A 50 2.57 -4.87 3.44
CA GLY A 50 1.45 -5.57 4.06
C GLY A 50 0.89 -6.74 3.24
N PHE A 51 1.66 -7.25 2.28
CA PHE A 51 1.28 -8.41 1.47
C PHE A 51 2.08 -9.65 1.90
N ALA A 52 1.51 -10.83 1.70
CA ALA A 52 2.26 -12.07 1.89
C ALA A 52 3.36 -12.19 0.84
N LYS A 53 4.57 -12.55 1.31
CA LYS A 53 5.69 -12.81 0.43
C LYS A 53 5.50 -14.14 -0.31
N TYR A 54 5.72 -14.10 -1.60
CA TYR A 54 5.96 -15.26 -2.45
C TYR A 54 4.98 -16.41 -2.24
N SER A 55 3.72 -16.17 -2.37
CA SER A 55 2.71 -17.20 -2.21
C SER A 55 2.02 -17.46 -3.54
N HIS A 56 2.08 -18.71 -4.01
CA HIS A 56 1.14 -19.22 -5.01
C HIS A 56 -0.29 -19.29 -4.46
N THR A 57 -0.48 -18.90 -3.20
CA THR A 57 -1.76 -18.85 -2.55
C THR A 57 -2.30 -17.43 -2.59
N ASN A 58 -3.55 -17.34 -2.91
CA ASN A 58 -4.43 -16.19 -2.92
C ASN A 58 -4.29 -15.32 -1.67
N ASP A 59 -3.38 -14.35 -1.67
CA ASP A 59 -3.31 -13.38 -0.60
C ASP A 59 -4.51 -12.42 -0.66
N GLU A 60 -5.26 -12.40 0.40
CA GLU A 60 -6.46 -11.56 0.52
C GLU A 60 -6.14 -10.07 0.45
N ALA A 61 -5.01 -9.64 1.01
CA ALA A 61 -4.55 -8.26 0.98
C ALA A 61 -4.29 -7.74 -0.45
N ARG A 62 -3.99 -8.63 -1.39
CA ARG A 62 -3.78 -8.28 -2.80
C ARG A 62 -5.09 -8.18 -3.58
N ARG A 63 -6.17 -8.78 -3.10
CA ARG A 63 -7.48 -8.69 -3.74
C ARG A 63 -8.09 -7.31 -3.55
N THR A 64 -8.78 -6.81 -4.55
CA THR A 64 -9.45 -5.51 -4.47
C THR A 64 -10.71 -5.49 -5.32
N GLN A 65 -11.62 -4.61 -4.97
CA GLN A 65 -12.80 -4.28 -5.78
C GLN A 65 -12.58 -2.91 -6.42
N CYS A 66 -13.18 -2.70 -7.58
CA CYS A 66 -13.13 -1.39 -8.21
C CYS A 66 -14.18 -0.44 -7.64
N SER A 67 -13.88 0.85 -7.69
CA SER A 67 -14.88 1.89 -7.47
C SER A 67 -15.96 1.85 -8.57
N THR A 68 -17.11 2.47 -8.29
CA THR A 68 -18.18 2.63 -9.31
C THR A 68 -17.67 3.38 -10.53
N TYR A 69 -16.79 4.37 -10.33
CA TYR A 69 -16.16 5.11 -11.43
C TYR A 69 -15.29 4.20 -12.31
N ALA A 70 -14.37 3.43 -11.70
CA ALA A 70 -13.50 2.52 -12.46
C ALA A 70 -14.31 1.49 -13.26
N TYR A 71 -15.40 0.98 -12.68
CA TYR A 71 -16.30 0.07 -13.36
C TYR A 71 -16.99 0.74 -14.56
N ALA A 72 -17.46 1.96 -14.40
CA ALA A 72 -18.07 2.72 -15.48
C ALA A 72 -17.07 3.04 -16.62
N MET A 73 -15.78 3.11 -16.30
CA MET A 73 -14.69 3.31 -17.26
C MET A 73 -14.19 2.02 -17.93
N GLY A 74 -14.82 0.87 -17.65
CA GLY A 74 -14.54 -0.40 -18.33
C GLY A 74 -13.72 -1.41 -17.51
N CYS A 75 -13.37 -1.12 -16.27
CA CYS A 75 -12.68 -2.08 -15.42
C CYS A 75 -13.53 -3.36 -15.26
N PHE A 76 -12.95 -4.50 -15.63
CA PHE A 76 -13.64 -5.77 -15.60
C PHE A 76 -13.77 -6.29 -14.15
N LYS A 77 -14.97 -6.70 -13.78
CA LYS A 77 -15.24 -7.42 -12.52
C LYS A 77 -15.25 -8.92 -12.75
N SER A 78 -14.56 -9.66 -11.90
CA SER A 78 -14.55 -11.12 -11.96
C SER A 78 -15.95 -11.70 -11.74
N THR A 79 -16.27 -12.72 -12.53
CA THR A 79 -17.46 -13.56 -12.35
C THR A 79 -17.15 -14.91 -11.71
N VAL A 80 -15.88 -15.13 -11.35
CA VAL A 80 -15.43 -16.37 -10.70
C VAL A 80 -16.04 -16.47 -9.30
N LYS A 81 -16.68 -17.60 -8.99
CA LYS A 81 -17.52 -17.81 -7.79
C LYS A 81 -16.94 -17.30 -6.47
N ASN A 82 -15.64 -17.51 -6.23
CA ASN A 82 -15.00 -17.12 -4.97
C ASN A 82 -14.37 -15.71 -5.01
N TYR A 83 -14.38 -15.05 -6.16
CA TYR A 83 -13.73 -13.77 -6.41
C TYR A 83 -14.66 -12.79 -7.12
N THR A 84 -15.96 -13.04 -7.01
CA THR A 84 -16.99 -12.19 -7.61
C THR A 84 -16.81 -10.76 -7.18
N THR A 85 -16.82 -9.84 -8.14
CA THR A 85 -16.57 -8.41 -7.96
C THR A 85 -15.12 -7.97 -7.74
N ASN A 86 -14.20 -8.90 -7.49
CA ASN A 86 -12.78 -8.56 -7.50
C ASN A 86 -12.32 -8.16 -8.92
N VAL A 87 -11.29 -7.36 -8.97
CA VAL A 87 -10.74 -6.85 -10.24
C VAL A 87 -9.25 -7.12 -10.32
N ARG A 88 -8.75 -7.15 -11.55
CA ARG A 88 -7.32 -7.10 -11.85
C ARG A 88 -6.84 -5.67 -11.74
N TRP A 89 -5.59 -5.49 -11.38
CA TRP A 89 -5.00 -4.17 -11.28
C TRP A 89 -3.54 -4.14 -11.71
N TRP A 90 -3.16 -3.02 -12.29
CA TRP A 90 -1.85 -2.81 -12.86
C TRP A 90 -0.76 -2.72 -11.79
N LEU A 91 0.37 -3.38 -12.07
CA LEU A 91 1.65 -3.11 -11.46
C LEU A 91 2.51 -2.27 -12.41
N ARG A 92 3.52 -1.56 -11.89
CA ARG A 92 4.44 -0.80 -12.73
C ARG A 92 5.51 -1.65 -13.42
N SER A 93 5.72 -2.88 -12.96
CA SER A 93 6.73 -3.78 -13.53
C SER A 93 6.38 -4.13 -14.97
N PRO A 94 7.37 -4.14 -15.88
CA PRO A 94 7.17 -4.58 -17.25
C PRO A 94 6.83 -6.07 -17.27
N GLY A 95 5.96 -6.49 -18.18
CA GLY A 95 5.74 -7.88 -18.54
C GLY A 95 6.66 -8.30 -19.69
N THR A 96 6.17 -9.15 -20.59
CA THR A 96 6.86 -9.47 -21.84
C THR A 96 6.52 -8.43 -22.92
N ARG A 97 7.50 -7.97 -23.69
CA ARG A 97 7.32 -7.05 -24.82
C ARG A 97 6.46 -5.82 -24.46
N CYS A 98 5.24 -5.71 -25.05
CA CYS A 98 4.31 -4.62 -24.84
C CYS A 98 3.30 -4.87 -23.70
N CYS A 99 3.67 -5.69 -22.73
CA CYS A 99 2.85 -6.05 -21.59
C CYS A 99 3.36 -5.38 -20.31
N ALA A 100 2.46 -5.16 -19.36
CA ALA A 100 2.80 -4.83 -17.98
C ALA A 100 2.25 -5.92 -17.05
N VAL A 101 2.94 -6.16 -15.95
CA VAL A 101 2.50 -7.12 -14.93
C VAL A 101 1.17 -6.66 -14.33
N GLU A 102 0.27 -7.60 -14.13
CA GLU A 102 -1.00 -7.37 -13.46
C GLU A 102 -1.14 -8.26 -12.23
N MET A 103 -1.85 -7.77 -11.24
CA MET A 103 -2.36 -8.59 -10.15
C MET A 103 -3.73 -9.10 -10.52
N LEU A 104 -3.90 -10.41 -10.46
CA LEU A 104 -5.14 -11.08 -10.81
C LEU A 104 -6.21 -10.93 -9.72
N GLU A 105 -7.46 -11.15 -10.06
CA GLU A 105 -8.61 -11.01 -9.17
C GLU A 105 -8.58 -11.90 -7.93
N TYR A 106 -7.78 -12.96 -7.93
CA TYR A 106 -7.57 -13.85 -6.79
C TYR A 106 -6.30 -13.57 -5.98
N GLY A 107 -5.51 -12.55 -6.36
CA GLY A 107 -4.35 -12.09 -5.62
C GLY A 107 -3.03 -12.77 -6.00
N ASP A 108 -2.91 -13.27 -7.22
CA ASP A 108 -1.68 -13.78 -7.81
C ASP A 108 -1.16 -12.83 -8.90
N ALA A 109 0.15 -12.76 -9.11
CA ALA A 109 0.75 -11.92 -10.13
C ALA A 109 0.92 -12.68 -11.45
N ARG A 110 0.50 -12.06 -12.56
CA ARG A 110 0.81 -12.55 -13.89
C ARG A 110 2.07 -11.88 -14.40
N ASN A 111 3.21 -12.58 -14.28
CA ASN A 111 4.53 -12.01 -14.59
C ASN A 111 4.78 -11.75 -16.08
N GLU A 112 4.16 -12.53 -16.99
CA GLU A 112 4.17 -12.21 -18.41
C GLU A 112 3.39 -10.95 -18.72
N GLY A 113 2.45 -10.60 -17.86
CA GLY A 113 1.61 -9.42 -17.97
C GLY A 113 0.52 -9.53 -19.02
N VAL A 114 -0.20 -8.43 -19.18
CA VAL A 114 -1.20 -8.24 -20.23
C VAL A 114 -0.83 -7.00 -21.05
N SER A 115 -1.33 -6.91 -22.27
CA SER A 115 -1.08 -5.76 -23.14
C SER A 115 -1.41 -4.45 -22.45
N ILE A 116 -0.50 -3.48 -22.52
CA ILE A 116 -0.70 -2.13 -21.98
C ILE A 116 -1.87 -1.37 -22.65
N SER A 117 -2.39 -1.89 -23.77
CA SER A 117 -3.59 -1.37 -24.41
C SER A 117 -4.89 -1.94 -23.82
N SER A 118 -4.81 -2.88 -22.86
CA SER A 118 -6.00 -3.41 -22.20
C SER A 118 -6.62 -2.35 -21.28
N ASN A 119 -7.94 -2.25 -21.32
CA ASN A 119 -8.71 -1.31 -20.49
C ASN A 119 -9.51 -2.01 -19.38
N ASP A 120 -9.28 -3.30 -19.16
CA ASP A 120 -10.00 -4.11 -18.19
C ASP A 120 -9.35 -4.16 -16.80
N CYS A 121 -8.11 -3.71 -16.67
CA CYS A 121 -7.41 -3.63 -15.38
C CYS A 121 -7.67 -2.30 -14.68
N GLY A 122 -7.85 -2.37 -13.37
CA GLY A 122 -7.95 -1.19 -12.51
C GLY A 122 -6.59 -0.59 -12.17
N VAL A 123 -6.62 0.63 -11.62
CA VAL A 123 -5.43 1.32 -11.06
C VAL A 123 -5.56 1.33 -9.55
N ARG A 124 -4.53 0.82 -8.86
CA ARG A 124 -4.41 0.88 -7.40
C ARG A 124 -3.19 1.74 -7.04
N PRO A 125 -3.38 3.05 -6.84
CA PRO A 125 -2.28 3.97 -6.58
C PRO A 125 -1.70 3.75 -5.18
N ALA A 126 -0.39 3.99 -5.06
CA ALA A 126 0.35 4.03 -3.81
C ALA A 126 1.01 5.40 -3.63
N LEU A 127 1.21 5.82 -2.39
CA LEU A 127 1.89 7.06 -2.05
C LEU A 127 2.50 6.94 -0.64
N TYR A 128 3.46 7.82 -0.35
CA TYR A 128 3.97 8.01 1.01
C TYR A 128 3.46 9.31 1.60
N LEU A 129 2.98 9.24 2.84
CA LEU A 129 2.53 10.40 3.60
C LEU A 129 3.59 10.81 4.63
N ASN A 130 3.84 12.11 4.74
CA ASN A 130 4.60 12.68 5.84
C ASN A 130 3.68 12.83 7.06
N LEU A 131 3.77 11.89 7.99
CA LEU A 131 2.95 11.86 9.21
C LEU A 131 3.45 12.83 10.30
N LEU A 132 4.57 13.50 10.08
CA LEU A 132 5.10 14.50 11.03
C LEU A 132 4.43 15.87 10.88
N SER A 133 3.59 16.05 9.89
CA SER A 133 2.89 17.32 9.64
C SER A 133 1.64 17.40 10.51
N THR A 134 1.79 17.93 11.72
CA THR A 134 0.74 18.03 12.76
C THR A 134 -0.49 18.83 12.35
N ASN A 135 -0.38 19.68 11.32
CA ASN A 135 -1.48 20.55 10.87
C ASN A 135 -2.38 19.90 9.81
N LEU A 136 -2.09 18.68 9.36
CA LEU A 136 -2.79 18.03 8.25
C LEU A 136 -3.77 16.95 8.71
N TYR A 137 -3.66 16.54 9.95
CA TYR A 137 -4.48 15.49 10.52
C TYR A 137 -5.21 16.02 11.75
N SER A 138 -6.49 16.16 11.65
CA SER A 138 -7.36 16.23 12.83
C SER A 138 -7.87 14.81 13.11
N TYR A 139 -7.98 14.47 14.39
CA TYR A 139 -8.59 13.22 14.78
C TYR A 139 -10.05 13.22 14.30
N ALA A 140 -10.38 12.32 13.39
CA ALA A 140 -11.72 12.22 12.79
C ALA A 140 -12.63 11.21 13.50
N GLY A 141 -12.15 10.62 14.59
CA GLY A 141 -12.87 9.57 15.33
C GLY A 141 -12.20 8.20 15.19
N THR A 142 -12.64 7.26 16.01
CA THR A 142 -12.24 5.86 15.94
C THR A 142 -13.35 5.07 15.28
N ILE A 143 -13.03 4.32 14.23
CA ILE A 143 -13.93 3.32 13.67
C ILE A 143 -13.55 1.98 14.26
N CYS A 144 -14.47 1.33 14.96
CA CYS A 144 -14.28 0.00 15.48
C CYS A 144 -14.30 -1.04 14.35
N SER A 145 -13.70 -2.21 14.58
CA SER A 145 -13.63 -3.30 13.58
C SER A 145 -14.99 -3.84 13.14
N ASP A 146 -16.04 -3.57 13.90
CA ASP A 146 -17.44 -3.86 13.57
C ASP A 146 -18.14 -2.77 12.72
N GLY A 147 -17.40 -1.71 12.36
CA GLY A 147 -17.92 -0.59 11.56
C GLY A 147 -18.69 0.47 12.35
N THR A 148 -18.71 0.37 13.67
CA THR A 148 -19.30 1.41 14.53
C THR A 148 -18.34 2.57 14.74
N GLU A 149 -18.85 3.80 14.87
CA GLU A 149 -18.05 4.95 15.29
C GLU A 149 -17.73 4.82 16.78
N GLY A 150 -16.47 4.95 17.15
CA GLY A 150 -16.05 4.99 18.55
C GLY A 150 -16.53 6.29 19.20
N ASP A 151 -16.90 6.20 20.48
CA ASP A 151 -17.48 7.28 21.26
C ASP A 151 -16.53 8.49 21.32
N ASN A 152 -16.99 9.64 20.83
CA ASN A 152 -16.24 10.91 20.75
C ASN A 152 -16.31 11.72 22.06
N SER A 153 -16.55 11.09 23.19
CA SER A 153 -16.53 11.73 24.48
C SER A 153 -15.13 11.84 25.07
N GLY A 154 -14.31 12.74 24.56
CA GLY A 154 -12.94 12.83 25.06
C GLY A 154 -12.22 14.12 24.72
N ASN A 155 -12.48 15.12 25.54
CA ASN A 155 -11.46 16.01 26.08
C ASN A 155 -10.82 17.06 25.16
N SER A 156 -11.44 18.21 25.12
CA SER A 156 -10.74 19.49 25.04
C SER A 156 -9.94 19.69 26.36
N GLY A 157 -8.72 19.15 26.43
CA GLY A 157 -7.81 19.26 27.54
C GLY A 157 -6.64 20.14 27.17
N GLU A 158 -6.53 21.25 27.90
CA GLU A 158 -5.48 22.24 27.86
C GLU A 158 -4.07 21.63 27.99
N ASN A 159 -3.16 22.17 27.18
CA ASN A 159 -1.71 21.99 27.36
C ASN A 159 -1.27 22.50 28.74
N ASN A 160 -0.82 21.61 29.61
CA ASN A 160 0.14 21.94 30.66
C ASN A 160 1.33 20.99 30.52
N GLN A 161 2.44 21.52 30.04
CA GLN A 161 3.76 20.94 30.15
C GLN A 161 4.18 20.97 31.62
N GLU A 162 4.40 19.81 32.21
CA GLU A 162 5.27 19.68 33.38
C GLU A 162 6.28 18.58 33.09
N GLU A 163 7.52 19.03 32.90
CA GLU A 163 8.69 18.16 32.85
C GLU A 163 8.92 17.58 34.25
N THR A 164 8.82 16.28 34.38
CA THR A 164 9.41 15.58 35.52
C THR A 164 10.54 14.66 35.07
N ASN A 165 11.74 15.17 35.24
CA ASN A 165 12.97 14.40 35.25
C ASN A 165 12.90 13.35 36.36
N THR A 166 12.91 12.07 36.05
CA THR A 166 13.18 11.01 37.03
C THR A 166 14.39 10.20 36.56
N THR A 167 15.51 10.55 37.15
CA THR A 167 16.76 9.79 37.11
C THR A 167 16.55 8.49 37.88
N THR A 168 16.67 7.35 37.22
CA THR A 168 16.75 6.05 37.91
C THR A 168 18.21 5.60 37.90
N GLN A 169 18.80 5.54 39.10
CA GLN A 169 20.13 5.02 39.34
C GLN A 169 20.12 3.49 39.22
N ASP A 170 21.12 2.99 38.50
CA ASP A 170 21.54 1.59 38.52
C ASP A 170 22.12 1.23 39.92
N THR A 171 21.59 0.21 40.51
CA THR A 171 22.25 -0.48 41.61
C THR A 171 22.68 -1.87 41.19
N ASN A 172 23.98 -2.01 40.93
CA ASN A 172 24.69 -3.29 40.88
C ASN A 172 24.60 -4.01 42.22
N ILE A 173 24.15 -5.23 42.24
CA ILE A 173 24.41 -6.17 43.34
C ILE A 173 25.08 -7.41 42.72
N SER A 174 26.37 -7.52 43.00
CA SER A 174 27.14 -8.74 42.85
C SER A 174 26.90 -9.62 44.07
N THR A 175 26.62 -10.91 43.89
CA THR A 175 26.82 -11.93 44.92
C THR A 175 27.57 -13.10 44.34
N GLU A 176 28.79 -13.23 44.85
CA GLU A 176 29.58 -14.46 44.83
C GLU A 176 28.89 -15.55 45.68
N ASN A 177 28.85 -16.76 45.16
CA ASN A 177 29.31 -18.01 45.74
C ASN A 177 29.13 -19.15 44.77
#